data_d161a2df7d39c91fe989ce0620db8e0b
#
_entry.id   d161a2df7d39c91fe989ce0620db8e0b
#
_cell.length_a   1.000
_cell.length_b   1.000
_cell.length_c   1.000
_cell.angle_alpha   90.00
_cell.angle_beta   90.00
_cell.angle_gamma   90.00
#
_symmetry.space_group_name_H-M   'P 1'
#
loop_
_entity.id
_entity.type
_entity.pdbx_description
1 polymer ?
#
loop_
_entity_poly.entity_id
_entity_poly.type
_entity_poly.pdbx_seq_one_letter_code
_entity_poly.pdbx_strand_id
1 'polypeptide(L)'
;YVDRENNFAVASRKIALEKMQKASNRRNISDRIIDADVVSVGRNVCLLNYGGYDVLLRQRDINYTMVSDIREIVHTGEVRKAKVKEFVPEEGILKLSIKETMPHPFDGVETRHPVGSTRVATVVGKYGGGVFCRLSDNATDVLCSYDTMHYDGDFQLGDRVEILIKRLNYEKKLIYGKMLRKMR
;
A
#
# COMPACT_ATOMS: atom_id res chain seq x y z
N TYR A 1 31.40 22.49 2.04
CA TYR A 1 32.53 23.34 2.40
C TYR A 1 32.72 23.39 3.90
N VAL A 2 33.91 23.20 4.38
CA VAL A 2 34.26 23.29 5.79
C VAL A 2 35.38 24.32 5.92
N ASP A 3 35.11 25.36 6.68
CA ASP A 3 36.09 26.39 7.06
C ASP A 3 36.55 26.11 8.48
N ARG A 4 37.76 25.59 8.62
CA ARG A 4 38.33 25.22 9.93
C ARG A 4 38.88 26.41 10.69
N GLU A 5 39.23 27.49 10.00
CA GLU A 5 39.76 28.70 10.63
C GLU A 5 38.65 29.46 11.34
N ASN A 6 37.47 29.53 10.72
CA ASN A 6 36.31 30.22 11.26
C ASN A 6 35.30 29.28 11.98
N ASN A 7 35.65 28.01 12.16
CA ASN A 7 34.80 27.02 12.81
C ASN A 7 33.38 26.92 12.22
N PHE A 8 33.26 26.96 10.90
CA PHE A 8 31.98 26.98 10.25
C PHE A 8 31.93 26.00 9.05
N ALA A 9 30.75 25.39 8.82
CA ALA A 9 30.54 24.49 7.71
C ALA A 9 29.24 24.83 6.96
N VAL A 10 29.29 24.78 5.64
CA VAL A 10 28.12 24.88 4.75
C VAL A 10 27.85 23.54 4.12
N ALA A 11 26.67 23.03 4.32
CA ALA A 11 26.18 21.80 3.68
C ALA A 11 25.05 22.12 2.68
N SER A 12 25.09 21.48 1.52
CA SER A 12 24.02 21.54 0.54
C SER A 12 23.38 20.16 0.39
N ARG A 13 22.10 20.04 0.78
CA ARG A 13 21.33 18.79 0.59
C ARG A 13 21.31 18.38 -0.89
N LYS A 14 21.10 19.33 -1.80
CA LYS A 14 21.07 19.07 -3.25
C LYS A 14 22.35 18.40 -3.74
N ILE A 15 23.50 18.97 -3.42
CA ILE A 15 24.81 18.43 -3.85
C ILE A 15 25.05 17.05 -3.20
N ALA A 16 24.63 16.85 -1.96
CA ALA A 16 24.76 15.55 -1.30
C ALA A 16 23.93 14.48 -2.02
N LEU A 17 22.66 14.78 -2.32
CA LEU A 17 21.76 13.86 -3.05
C LEU A 17 22.31 13.52 -4.45
N GLU A 18 22.79 14.51 -5.20
CA GLU A 18 23.38 14.29 -6.53
C GLU A 18 24.63 13.36 -6.46
N LYS A 19 25.46 13.52 -5.45
CA LYS A 19 26.62 12.62 -5.24
C LYS A 19 26.18 11.20 -4.86
N MET A 20 25.16 11.07 -4.02
CA MET A 20 24.59 9.77 -3.66
C MET A 20 23.96 9.08 -4.87
N GLN A 21 23.21 9.80 -5.71
CA GLN A 21 22.64 9.27 -6.95
C GLN A 21 23.72 8.74 -7.88
N LYS A 22 24.78 9.52 -8.12
CA LYS A 22 25.93 9.07 -8.94
C LYS A 22 26.58 7.79 -8.41
N ALA A 23 26.63 7.61 -7.10
CA ALA A 23 27.15 6.38 -6.50
C ALA A 23 26.17 5.21 -6.68
N SER A 24 24.87 5.45 -6.50
CA SER A 24 23.80 4.45 -6.62
C SER A 24 23.61 3.99 -8.07
N ASN A 25 23.77 4.86 -9.05
CA ASN A 25 23.62 4.57 -10.48
C ASN A 25 24.62 3.54 -11.02
N ARG A 26 25.71 3.29 -10.29
CA ARG A 26 26.68 2.26 -10.64
C ARG A 26 26.18 0.83 -10.44
N ARG A 27 25.04 0.65 -9.76
CA ARG A 27 24.47 -0.65 -9.42
C ARG A 27 23.14 -0.83 -10.15
N ASN A 28 22.96 -1.94 -10.82
CA ASN A 28 21.62 -2.33 -11.30
C ASN A 28 20.81 -2.84 -10.12
N ILE A 29 19.75 -2.12 -9.77
CA ILE A 29 18.84 -2.45 -8.67
C ILE A 29 17.44 -2.84 -9.15
N SER A 30 17.21 -2.94 -10.45
CA SER A 30 15.91 -3.31 -11.03
C SER A 30 15.42 -4.63 -10.44
N ASP A 31 14.11 -4.70 -10.11
CA ASP A 31 13.42 -5.85 -9.50
C ASP A 31 13.95 -6.31 -8.13
N ARG A 32 14.90 -5.58 -7.53
CA ARG A 32 15.43 -5.91 -6.20
C ARG A 32 14.57 -5.33 -5.09
N ILE A 33 14.66 -5.96 -3.93
CA ILE A 33 14.19 -5.40 -2.67
C ILE A 33 15.35 -4.63 -2.05
N ILE A 34 15.08 -3.38 -1.70
CA ILE A 34 16.04 -2.44 -1.11
C ILE A 34 15.51 -1.93 0.22
N ASP A 35 16.40 -1.46 1.07
CA ASP A 35 16.07 -0.75 2.28
C ASP A 35 16.08 0.76 1.99
N ALA A 36 14.93 1.42 2.15
CA ALA A 36 14.75 2.84 1.88
C ALA A 36 14.37 3.60 3.17
N ASP A 37 14.92 4.80 3.32
CA ASP A 37 14.65 5.66 4.47
C ASP A 37 13.31 6.37 4.30
N VAL A 38 12.47 6.37 5.33
CA VAL A 38 11.21 7.13 5.35
C VAL A 38 11.50 8.56 5.80
N VAL A 39 11.47 9.49 4.86
CA VAL A 39 11.79 10.91 5.07
C VAL A 39 10.63 11.67 5.71
N SER A 40 9.42 11.43 5.23
CA SER A 40 8.20 12.05 5.76
C SER A 40 6.96 11.23 5.44
N VAL A 41 5.94 11.33 6.30
CA VAL A 41 4.67 10.62 6.15
C VAL A 41 3.51 11.58 6.30
N GLY A 42 2.66 11.66 5.28
CA GLY A 42 1.36 12.32 5.32
C GLY A 42 0.23 11.30 5.46
N ARG A 43 -1.02 11.75 5.37
CA ARG A 43 -2.18 10.87 5.53
C ARG A 43 -2.30 9.79 4.45
N ASN A 44 -1.98 10.14 3.19
CA ASN A 44 -2.20 9.26 2.02
C ASN A 44 -0.92 9.05 1.19
N VAL A 45 0.19 9.66 1.58
CA VAL A 45 1.45 9.63 0.85
C VAL A 45 2.62 9.56 1.83
N CYS A 46 3.70 8.89 1.45
CA CYS A 46 4.97 8.99 2.14
C CYS A 46 6.11 9.26 1.16
N LEU A 47 7.14 9.91 1.64
CA LEU A 47 8.37 10.19 0.91
C LEU A 47 9.44 9.24 1.40
N LEU A 48 9.95 8.42 0.50
CA LEU A 48 11.12 7.56 0.74
C LEU A 48 12.37 8.19 0.10
N ASN A 49 13.52 7.94 0.70
CA ASN A 49 14.82 8.21 0.08
C ASN A 49 15.60 6.92 -0.07
N TYR A 50 16.17 6.70 -1.24
CA TYR A 50 17.13 5.63 -1.47
C TYR A 50 18.26 6.16 -2.35
N GLY A 51 19.48 6.11 -1.83
CA GLY A 51 20.67 6.47 -2.60
C GLY A 51 20.61 7.86 -3.24
N GLY A 52 19.94 8.82 -2.60
CA GLY A 52 19.77 10.19 -3.11
C GLY A 52 18.51 10.40 -3.95
N TYR A 53 17.73 9.34 -4.23
CA TYR A 53 16.44 9.46 -4.91
C TYR A 53 15.33 9.67 -3.90
N ASP A 54 14.60 10.78 -4.01
CA ASP A 54 13.37 11.03 -3.27
C ASP A 54 12.19 10.46 -4.06
N VAL A 55 11.49 9.47 -3.50
CA VAL A 55 10.39 8.74 -4.14
C VAL A 55 9.11 8.94 -3.36
N LEU A 56 8.10 9.54 -3.98
CA LEU A 56 6.78 9.72 -3.37
C LEU A 56 5.93 8.48 -3.62
N LEU A 57 5.58 7.77 -2.54
CA LEU A 57 4.64 6.65 -2.58
C LEU A 57 3.24 7.09 -2.18
N ARG A 58 2.24 6.58 -2.89
CA ARG A 58 0.83 6.69 -2.52
C ARG A 58 0.40 5.44 -1.76
N GLN A 59 -0.70 5.52 -1.04
CA GLN A 59 -1.28 4.41 -0.28
C GLN A 59 -1.33 3.09 -1.07
N ARG A 60 -1.72 3.14 -2.34
CA ARG A 60 -1.81 1.95 -3.22
C ARG A 60 -0.48 1.22 -3.46
N ASP A 61 0.66 1.89 -3.21
CA ASP A 61 2.01 1.33 -3.35
C ASP A 61 2.60 0.90 -1.99
N ILE A 62 1.90 1.24 -0.90
CA ILE A 62 2.31 0.96 0.48
C ILE A 62 1.64 -0.30 1.02
N ASN A 63 0.32 -0.45 0.81
CA ASN A 63 -0.44 -1.58 1.32
C ASN A 63 -1.43 -2.10 0.26
N TYR A 64 -1.79 -3.38 0.34
CA TYR A 64 -2.80 -4.00 -0.51
C TYR A 64 -4.22 -3.61 -0.10
N THR A 65 -4.46 -3.45 1.20
CA THR A 65 -5.76 -3.05 1.74
C THR A 65 -5.85 -1.53 1.89
N MET A 66 -7.07 -1.01 1.82
CA MET A 66 -7.31 0.40 2.08
C MET A 66 -7.01 0.72 3.56
N VAL A 67 -6.22 1.77 3.78
CA VAL A 67 -5.88 2.29 5.11
C VAL A 67 -6.36 3.74 5.16
N SER A 68 -7.05 4.11 6.21
CA SER A 68 -7.59 5.48 6.37
C SER A 68 -6.50 6.53 6.57
N ASP A 69 -5.40 6.10 7.20
CA ASP A 69 -4.24 6.93 7.47
C ASP A 69 -2.97 6.08 7.47
N ILE A 70 -2.07 6.33 6.51
CA ILE A 70 -0.83 5.53 6.41
C ILE A 70 0.16 5.80 7.54
N ARG A 71 -0.02 6.86 8.33
CA ARG A 71 0.78 7.16 9.53
C ARG A 71 0.60 6.11 10.63
N GLU A 72 -0.45 5.28 10.55
CA GLU A 72 -0.67 4.14 11.45
C GLU A 72 0.26 2.96 11.14
N ILE A 73 0.83 2.89 9.93
CA ILE A 73 1.63 1.74 9.47
C ILE A 73 3.03 2.09 8.99
N VAL A 74 3.31 3.37 8.73
CA VAL A 74 4.61 3.87 8.28
C VAL A 74 4.98 5.10 9.10
N HIS A 75 6.22 5.17 9.62
CA HIS A 75 6.66 6.26 10.49
C HIS A 75 7.89 6.95 9.92
N THR A 76 7.93 8.27 10.08
CA THR A 76 9.10 9.07 9.70
C THR A 76 10.36 8.63 10.47
N GLY A 77 11.46 8.49 9.76
CA GLY A 77 12.76 8.09 10.32
C GLY A 77 12.99 6.58 10.39
N GLU A 78 11.99 5.74 10.04
CA GLU A 78 12.22 4.30 9.93
C GLU A 78 12.81 3.91 8.57
N VAL A 79 13.38 2.71 8.50
CA VAL A 79 13.83 2.08 7.27
C VAL A 79 12.79 1.06 6.83
N ARG A 80 12.35 1.13 5.57
CA ARG A 80 11.38 0.21 5.00
C ARG A 80 11.95 -0.54 3.81
N LYS A 81 11.65 -1.84 3.77
CA LYS A 81 11.89 -2.64 2.57
C LYS A 81 10.93 -2.22 1.47
N ALA A 82 11.48 -1.96 0.28
CA ALA A 82 10.70 -1.61 -0.89
C ALA A 82 11.23 -2.37 -2.11
N LYS A 83 10.31 -2.87 -2.94
CA LYS A 83 10.66 -3.48 -4.22
C LYS A 83 10.83 -2.39 -5.26
N VAL A 84 11.90 -2.46 -6.01
CA VAL A 84 12.15 -1.58 -7.16
C VAL A 84 11.32 -2.07 -8.33
N LYS A 85 10.39 -1.23 -8.79
CA LYS A 85 9.52 -1.50 -9.95
C LYS A 85 10.13 -1.01 -11.25
N GLU A 86 10.82 0.11 -11.19
CA GLU A 86 11.45 0.73 -12.35
C GLU A 86 12.66 1.51 -11.88
N PHE A 87 13.76 1.39 -12.58
CA PHE A 87 14.97 2.17 -12.33
C PHE A 87 15.61 2.56 -13.66
N VAL A 88 15.56 3.87 -13.97
CA VAL A 88 16.16 4.48 -15.16
C VAL A 88 17.05 5.63 -14.68
N PRO A 89 18.31 5.34 -14.33
CA PRO A 89 19.21 6.34 -13.73
C PRO A 89 19.50 7.52 -14.65
N GLU A 90 19.51 7.34 -15.97
CA GLU A 90 19.74 8.38 -16.97
C GLU A 90 18.62 9.44 -16.95
N GLU A 91 17.40 9.01 -16.64
CA GLU A 91 16.21 9.86 -16.55
C GLU A 91 15.94 10.31 -15.12
N GLY A 92 16.72 9.84 -14.14
CA GLY A 92 16.49 10.10 -12.73
C GLY A 92 15.24 9.42 -12.16
N ILE A 93 14.76 8.33 -12.82
CA ILE A 93 13.52 7.64 -12.45
C ILE A 93 13.83 6.47 -11.51
N LEU A 94 13.18 6.49 -10.33
CA LEU A 94 13.10 5.35 -9.42
C LEU A 94 11.66 5.20 -8.96
N LYS A 95 11.05 4.03 -9.20
CA LYS A 95 9.71 3.69 -8.68
C LYS A 95 9.80 2.54 -7.71
N LEU A 96 9.19 2.70 -6.57
CA LEU A 96 9.22 1.74 -5.46
C LEU A 96 7.81 1.26 -5.09
N SER A 97 7.74 0.10 -4.45
CA SER A 97 6.52 -0.42 -3.85
C SER A 97 6.86 -1.15 -2.54
N ILE A 98 6.27 -0.69 -1.44
CA ILE A 98 6.40 -1.38 -0.14
C ILE A 98 5.53 -2.64 -0.13
N LYS A 99 4.29 -2.58 -0.63
CA LYS A 99 3.36 -3.71 -0.60
C LYS A 99 3.91 -4.96 -1.31
N GLU A 100 4.70 -4.79 -2.38
CA GLU A 100 5.26 -5.91 -3.12
C GLU A 100 6.39 -6.65 -2.39
N THR A 101 6.78 -6.19 -1.21
CA THR A 101 7.65 -6.94 -0.29
C THR A 101 6.89 -7.90 0.62
N MET A 102 5.55 -7.83 0.63
CA MET A 102 4.66 -8.66 1.42
C MET A 102 3.92 -9.66 0.53
N PRO A 103 3.53 -10.84 1.06
CA PRO A 103 2.67 -11.77 0.33
C PRO A 103 1.36 -11.10 -0.04
N HIS A 104 0.86 -11.42 -1.24
CA HIS A 104 -0.39 -10.84 -1.70
C HIS A 104 -1.57 -11.44 -0.90
N PRO A 105 -2.53 -10.63 -0.40
CA PRO A 105 -3.68 -11.14 0.38
C PRO A 105 -4.55 -12.16 -0.37
N PHE A 106 -4.48 -12.16 -1.69
CA PHE A 106 -5.19 -13.12 -2.52
C PHE A 106 -4.51 -14.50 -2.58
N ASP A 107 -3.24 -14.62 -2.19
CA ASP A 107 -2.51 -15.90 -2.25
C ASP A 107 -3.11 -16.88 -1.21
N GLY A 108 -3.51 -18.08 -1.65
CA GLY A 108 -4.19 -19.08 -0.83
C GLY A 108 -5.62 -18.71 -0.39
N VAL A 109 -6.25 -17.77 -1.09
CA VAL A 109 -7.60 -17.29 -0.75
C VAL A 109 -8.67 -18.38 -0.87
N GLU A 110 -8.53 -19.30 -1.80
CA GLU A 110 -9.46 -20.41 -2.02
C GLU A 110 -9.56 -21.34 -0.80
N THR A 111 -8.47 -21.51 -0.06
CA THR A 111 -8.44 -22.31 1.18
C THR A 111 -9.00 -21.51 2.36
N ARG A 112 -8.62 -20.24 2.49
CA ARG A 112 -9.05 -19.37 3.60
C ARG A 112 -10.51 -18.92 3.45
N HIS A 113 -10.95 -18.63 2.24
CA HIS A 113 -12.26 -18.06 1.92
C HIS A 113 -12.86 -18.73 0.67
N PRO A 114 -13.25 -20.02 0.77
CA PRO A 114 -13.77 -20.75 -0.38
C PRO A 114 -15.08 -20.16 -0.91
N VAL A 115 -15.28 -20.29 -2.20
CA VAL A 115 -16.53 -19.90 -2.87
C VAL A 115 -17.71 -20.64 -2.22
N GLY A 116 -18.83 -19.95 -2.02
CA GLY A 116 -20.02 -20.47 -1.32
C GLY A 116 -19.94 -20.35 0.20
N SER A 117 -18.82 -19.97 0.77
CA SER A 117 -18.72 -19.77 2.23
C SER A 117 -19.25 -18.41 2.65
N THR A 118 -19.87 -18.40 3.82
CA THR A 118 -20.31 -17.18 4.52
C THR A 118 -19.20 -16.68 5.43
N ARG A 119 -18.97 -15.36 5.47
CA ARG A 119 -17.93 -14.72 6.27
C ARG A 119 -18.47 -13.48 6.95
N VAL A 120 -17.92 -13.19 8.12
CA VAL A 120 -18.10 -11.90 8.80
C VAL A 120 -17.05 -10.94 8.26
N ALA A 121 -17.49 -9.72 7.98
CA ALA A 121 -16.64 -8.68 7.44
C ALA A 121 -17.04 -7.31 7.99
N THR A 122 -16.17 -6.31 7.79
CA THR A 122 -16.44 -4.91 8.13
C THR A 122 -16.50 -4.08 6.86
N VAL A 123 -17.49 -3.22 6.72
CA VAL A 123 -17.58 -2.28 5.60
C VAL A 123 -16.46 -1.25 5.71
N VAL A 124 -15.56 -1.20 4.72
CA VAL A 124 -14.40 -0.30 4.70
C VAL A 124 -14.44 0.73 3.59
N GLY A 125 -15.38 0.59 2.65
CA GLY A 125 -15.54 1.54 1.55
C GLY A 125 -16.83 1.28 0.79
N LYS A 126 -17.24 2.26 -0.02
CA LYS A 126 -18.40 2.17 -0.91
C LYS A 126 -18.00 2.49 -2.35
N TYR A 127 -18.72 1.92 -3.29
CA TYR A 127 -18.60 2.24 -4.72
C TYR A 127 -19.98 2.20 -5.39
N GLY A 128 -20.12 2.68 -6.61
CA GLY A 128 -21.41 2.86 -7.27
C GLY A 128 -22.31 1.62 -7.49
N GLY A 129 -21.85 0.43 -7.11
CA GLY A 129 -22.62 -0.83 -7.23
C GLY A 129 -22.55 -1.73 -5.99
N GLY A 130 -21.99 -1.22 -4.88
CA GLY A 130 -21.85 -2.03 -3.66
C GLY A 130 -20.84 -1.48 -2.66
N VAL A 131 -20.27 -2.38 -1.88
CA VAL A 131 -19.36 -2.05 -0.78
C VAL A 131 -18.09 -2.89 -0.82
N PHE A 132 -16.99 -2.29 -0.34
CA PHE A 132 -15.79 -3.03 0.01
C PHE A 132 -15.91 -3.51 1.45
N CYS A 133 -15.81 -4.81 1.64
CA CYS A 133 -15.88 -5.45 2.94
C CYS A 133 -14.54 -6.09 3.27
N ARG A 134 -13.96 -5.74 4.42
CA ARG A 134 -12.74 -6.34 4.93
C ARG A 134 -13.07 -7.56 5.76
N LEU A 135 -12.49 -8.69 5.42
CA LEU A 135 -12.64 -9.93 6.19
C LEU A 135 -11.92 -9.83 7.54
N SER A 136 -12.28 -10.72 8.45
CA SER A 136 -11.75 -10.75 9.83
C SER A 136 -10.26 -11.07 9.92
N ASP A 137 -9.62 -11.51 8.82
CA ASP A 137 -8.17 -11.67 8.73
C ASP A 137 -7.42 -10.33 8.56
N ASN A 138 -8.14 -9.21 8.49
CA ASN A 138 -7.66 -7.84 8.33
C ASN A 138 -6.75 -7.58 7.10
N ALA A 139 -6.58 -8.58 6.24
CA ALA A 139 -5.71 -8.51 5.08
C ALA A 139 -6.45 -8.61 3.75
N THR A 140 -7.70 -9.12 3.78
CA THR A 140 -8.45 -9.48 2.58
C THR A 140 -9.69 -8.61 2.43
N ASP A 141 -9.76 -7.86 1.33
CA ASP A 141 -10.93 -7.06 0.96
C ASP A 141 -11.77 -7.80 -0.09
N VAL A 142 -13.09 -7.77 0.07
CA VAL A 142 -14.08 -8.38 -0.82
C VAL A 142 -14.95 -7.29 -1.42
N LEU A 143 -15.15 -7.35 -2.72
CA LEU A 143 -16.05 -6.48 -3.46
C LEU A 143 -17.46 -7.07 -3.42
N CYS A 144 -18.33 -6.52 -2.59
CA CYS A 144 -19.67 -7.03 -2.35
C CYS A 144 -20.72 -6.22 -3.09
N SER A 145 -21.58 -6.90 -3.84
CA SER A 145 -22.82 -6.31 -4.36
C SER A 145 -23.91 -6.37 -3.29
N TYR A 146 -24.89 -5.45 -3.40
CA TYR A 146 -26.11 -5.50 -2.60
C TYR A 146 -26.98 -6.67 -3.02
N ASP A 147 -27.83 -7.13 -2.12
CA ASP A 147 -28.95 -7.99 -2.43
C ASP A 147 -30.11 -7.16 -3.01
N THR A 148 -31.11 -7.83 -3.59
CA THR A 148 -32.33 -7.21 -4.09
C THR A 148 -33.14 -6.49 -3.01
N MET A 149 -32.92 -6.85 -1.74
CA MET A 149 -33.60 -6.26 -0.57
C MET A 149 -32.82 -5.13 0.11
N HIS A 150 -31.58 -4.86 -0.32
CA HIS A 150 -30.69 -3.87 0.31
C HIS A 150 -30.19 -2.85 -0.70
N TYR A 151 -29.98 -1.62 -0.22
CA TYR A 151 -29.46 -0.49 -0.98
C TYR A 151 -28.33 0.23 -0.21
N ASP A 152 -27.71 1.19 -0.86
CA ASP A 152 -26.52 1.86 -0.32
C ASP A 152 -26.71 2.51 1.05
N GLY A 153 -27.94 2.99 1.34
CA GLY A 153 -28.28 3.62 2.62
C GLY A 153 -28.28 2.68 3.83
N ASP A 154 -28.42 1.36 3.62
CA ASP A 154 -28.53 0.38 4.70
C ASP A 154 -27.21 0.11 5.39
N PHE A 155 -26.08 0.39 4.71
CA PHE A 155 -24.75 0.06 5.19
C PHE A 155 -23.89 1.32 5.31
N GLN A 156 -23.15 1.41 6.42
CA GLN A 156 -22.21 2.50 6.68
C GLN A 156 -20.80 1.97 6.91
N LEU A 157 -19.80 2.85 6.76
CA LEU A 157 -18.41 2.53 7.08
C LEU A 157 -18.31 2.10 8.55
N GLY A 158 -17.63 0.99 8.79
CA GLY A 158 -17.48 0.39 10.12
C GLY A 158 -18.56 -0.64 10.47
N ASP A 159 -19.63 -0.76 9.69
CA ASP A 159 -20.65 -1.77 9.96
C ASP A 159 -20.09 -3.18 9.84
N ARG A 160 -20.44 -4.02 10.83
CA ARG A 160 -20.19 -5.47 10.75
C ARG A 160 -21.29 -6.13 9.94
N VAL A 161 -20.89 -6.95 9.00
CA VAL A 161 -21.80 -7.55 8.02
C VAL A 161 -21.48 -9.02 7.80
N GLU A 162 -22.48 -9.77 7.42
CA GLU A 162 -22.32 -11.12 6.92
C GLU A 162 -22.38 -11.11 5.40
N ILE A 163 -21.41 -11.73 4.76
CA ILE A 163 -21.27 -11.77 3.31
C ILE A 163 -21.10 -13.20 2.81
N LEU A 164 -21.54 -13.46 1.59
CA LEU A 164 -21.32 -14.71 0.88
C LEU A 164 -20.23 -14.52 -0.16
N ILE A 165 -19.20 -15.35 -0.15
CA ILE A 165 -18.17 -15.38 -1.19
C ILE A 165 -18.76 -16.00 -2.45
N LYS A 166 -18.84 -15.23 -3.54
CA LYS A 166 -19.49 -15.66 -4.79
C LYS A 166 -18.50 -16.14 -5.84
N ARG A 167 -17.36 -15.45 -5.95
CA ARG A 167 -16.41 -15.73 -7.01
C ARG A 167 -15.02 -15.20 -6.66
N LEU A 168 -14.01 -15.96 -7.05
CA LEU A 168 -12.59 -15.54 -7.04
C LEU A 168 -12.17 -15.21 -8.48
N ASN A 169 -11.56 -14.05 -8.66
CA ASN A 169 -10.96 -13.66 -9.94
C ASN A 169 -9.44 -13.70 -9.80
N TYR A 170 -8.82 -14.73 -10.35
CA TYR A 170 -7.38 -14.95 -10.24
C TYR A 170 -6.56 -13.97 -11.08
N GLU A 171 -7.08 -13.56 -12.23
CA GLU A 171 -6.41 -12.60 -13.11
C GLU A 171 -6.27 -11.22 -12.44
N LYS A 172 -7.37 -10.73 -11.87
CA LYS A 172 -7.41 -9.42 -11.20
C LYS A 172 -7.06 -9.50 -9.72
N LYS A 173 -6.84 -10.69 -9.17
CA LYS A 173 -6.65 -10.95 -7.74
C LYS A 173 -7.74 -10.29 -6.87
N LEU A 174 -9.00 -10.45 -7.26
CA LEU A 174 -10.17 -9.87 -6.59
C LEU A 174 -11.12 -10.96 -6.11
N ILE A 175 -11.74 -10.69 -4.96
CA ILE A 175 -12.81 -11.52 -4.40
C ILE A 175 -14.12 -10.77 -4.58
N TYR A 176 -15.12 -11.45 -5.11
CA TYR A 176 -16.49 -10.94 -5.23
C TYR A 176 -17.40 -11.64 -4.24
N GLY A 177 -18.19 -10.87 -3.54
CA GLY A 177 -19.17 -11.34 -2.58
C GLY A 177 -20.55 -10.72 -2.79
N LYS A 178 -21.48 -11.18 -1.99
CA LYS A 178 -22.84 -10.63 -1.88
C LYS A 178 -23.10 -10.30 -0.41
N MET A 179 -23.68 -9.15 -0.16
CA MET A 179 -24.17 -8.78 1.17
C MET A 179 -25.34 -9.69 1.54
N LEU A 180 -25.33 -10.22 2.75
CA LEU A 180 -26.46 -11.02 3.28
C LEU A 180 -27.24 -10.23 4.31
N ARG A 181 -26.58 -9.70 5.33
CA ARG A 181 -27.22 -8.91 6.38
C ARG A 181 -26.22 -8.08 7.18
N LYS A 182 -26.71 -7.03 7.81
CA LYS A 182 -26.00 -6.30 8.85
C LYS A 182 -26.07 -7.07 10.16
N MET A 183 -24.93 -7.18 10.84
CA MET A 183 -24.86 -7.79 12.15
C MET A 183 -25.12 -6.72 13.23
N ARG A 184 -25.81 -7.10 14.27
CA ARG A 184 -26.06 -6.22 15.43
C ARG A 184 -24.84 -6.18 16.35
#